data_eac8192046bf588fa9def5cdd2d61dd5
#
_entry.id   eac8192046bf588fa9def5cdd2d61dd5
#
_cell.length_a   1.000
_cell.length_b   1.000
_cell.length_c   1.000
_cell.angle_alpha   90.00
_cell.angle_beta   90.00
_cell.angle_gamma   90.00
#
_symmetry.space_group_name_H-M   'P 1'
#
loop_
_entity.id
_entity.type
_entity.pdbx_description
1 polymer ?
#
loop_
_entity_poly.entity_id
_entity_poly.type
_entity_poly.pdbx_seq_one_letter_code
_entity_poly.pdbx_strand_id
1 'polypeptide(L)'
;MHDNDVNPLKLVSKLGLNRRQFFAATTGVAAAVTLTGTAAKAAPGANGVLIPAPRRGIILYTVRDAVGRDPLTSPYASGFKEVLTELSSIGYRQIEFAGLRQHANAEGGADLGTVAGATQLRAWLDDLGLQAEGNHGSVPSTITDANIAAFDTACEIANILGMGHIGTGSDPTSSAYVADWEAAAARWDFYGERASRHGLKLYTHNHDIAYSFLLDSGPLDATGRPTRSSGIRRLEHFLANTDPKHVYLEMDIYWAHVAQYKHRTFTAPDGSTVQSVFDPAGLVAAQTTRYPLFHAKDGVKDTTQANGYVMAPFGEGDIDYSTFLRRVGAKGSHNPMWEQDTAPGGSAAPGQSLEFARVSYANMAALRG
;
A
#
# COMPACT_ATOMS: atom_id res chain seq x y z
N MET A 1 34.97 -14.15 -19.27
CA MET A 1 34.07 -13.93 -20.41
C MET A 1 32.75 -14.59 -20.03
N HIS A 2 31.86 -13.85 -19.44
CA HIS A 2 30.45 -14.22 -19.32
C HIS A 2 29.66 -12.99 -19.76
N ASP A 3 29.15 -13.09 -20.98
CA ASP A 3 28.19 -12.16 -21.55
C ASP A 3 26.88 -12.26 -20.75
N ASN A 4 26.61 -11.28 -19.91
CA ASN A 4 25.28 -11.02 -19.36
C ASN A 4 24.59 -9.93 -20.20
N ASP A 5 24.36 -10.20 -21.47
CA ASP A 5 23.43 -9.44 -22.29
C ASP A 5 22.00 -9.78 -21.83
N VAL A 6 21.48 -8.96 -20.90
CA VAL A 6 20.05 -9.01 -20.54
C VAL A 6 19.26 -8.45 -21.71
N ASN A 7 18.79 -9.33 -22.57
CA ASN A 7 17.98 -8.96 -23.73
C ASN A 7 16.65 -8.36 -23.28
N PRO A 8 16.40 -7.06 -23.50
CA PRO A 8 15.16 -6.37 -23.07
C PRO A 8 13.89 -7.00 -23.66
N LEU A 9 13.98 -7.78 -24.74
CA LEU A 9 12.85 -8.51 -25.32
C LEU A 9 12.37 -9.69 -24.46
N LYS A 10 13.21 -10.24 -23.57
CA LYS A 10 12.79 -11.28 -22.62
C LYS A 10 11.99 -10.72 -21.45
N LEU A 11 12.17 -9.45 -21.11
CA LEU A 11 11.42 -8.80 -20.03
C LEU A 11 9.95 -8.58 -20.43
N VAL A 12 9.68 -8.21 -21.67
CA VAL A 12 8.34 -7.91 -22.19
C VAL A 12 7.44 -9.17 -22.21
N SER A 13 8.03 -10.36 -22.38
CA SER A 13 7.27 -11.61 -22.42
C SER A 13 6.73 -12.05 -21.04
N LYS A 14 7.36 -11.62 -19.93
CA LYS A 14 6.93 -11.96 -18.56
C LYS A 14 5.62 -11.27 -18.14
N LEU A 15 5.32 -10.11 -18.69
CA LEU A 15 4.14 -9.31 -18.33
C LEU A 15 2.91 -9.56 -19.20
N GLY A 16 3.01 -10.35 -20.27
CA GLY A 16 1.92 -10.55 -21.23
C GLY A 16 1.50 -9.28 -21.98
N LEU A 17 2.27 -8.19 -21.85
CA LEU A 17 2.05 -6.92 -22.52
C LEU A 17 3.02 -6.78 -23.69
N ASN A 18 2.55 -6.29 -24.83
CA ASN A 18 3.46 -5.93 -25.91
C ASN A 18 4.11 -4.55 -25.61
N ARG A 19 5.29 -4.31 -26.20
CA ARG A 19 6.10 -3.10 -26.00
C ARG A 19 5.30 -1.78 -26.14
N ARG A 20 4.32 -1.73 -27.03
CA ARG A 20 3.46 -0.57 -27.23
C ARG A 20 2.46 -0.37 -26.09
N GLN A 21 1.95 -1.44 -25.51
CA GLN A 21 1.01 -1.38 -24.39
C GLN A 21 1.69 -0.94 -23.09
N PHE A 22 2.95 -1.34 -22.86
CA PHE A 22 3.75 -0.88 -21.73
C PHE A 22 4.05 0.62 -21.84
N PHE A 23 4.54 1.09 -22.99
CA PHE A 23 4.85 2.51 -23.20
C PHE A 23 3.60 3.40 -23.28
N ALA A 24 2.47 2.92 -23.79
CA ALA A 24 1.22 3.68 -23.83
C ALA A 24 0.63 3.89 -22.43
N ALA A 25 0.85 2.96 -21.49
CA ALA A 25 0.42 3.12 -20.10
C ALA A 25 1.30 4.13 -19.32
N THR A 26 2.55 4.31 -19.74
CA THR A 26 3.53 5.11 -18.99
C THR A 26 3.72 6.55 -19.51
N THR A 27 3.42 6.82 -20.78
CA THR A 27 3.77 8.12 -21.41
C THR A 27 2.64 9.14 -21.48
N GLY A 28 1.44 8.86 -20.98
CA GLY A 28 0.34 9.85 -20.94
C GLY A 28 -0.08 10.41 -22.31
N VAL A 29 0.38 9.83 -23.43
CA VAL A 29 -0.08 10.19 -24.77
C VAL A 29 -1.44 9.51 -24.98
N ALA A 30 -2.51 10.28 -24.97
CA ALA A 30 -3.85 9.88 -25.35
C ALA A 30 -3.88 9.46 -26.83
N ALA A 31 -3.35 8.28 -27.12
CA ALA A 31 -3.76 7.55 -28.30
C ALA A 31 -5.03 6.80 -27.91
N ALA A 32 -6.16 7.23 -28.41
CA ALA A 32 -7.43 6.53 -28.30
C ALA A 32 -7.28 5.15 -28.98
N VAL A 33 -6.75 4.18 -28.22
CA VAL A 33 -6.89 2.78 -28.58
C VAL A 33 -8.28 2.38 -28.09
N THR A 34 -9.21 2.30 -29.02
CA THR A 34 -10.49 1.64 -28.80
C THR A 34 -10.21 0.16 -28.49
N LEU A 35 -9.91 -0.12 -27.23
CA LEU A 35 -9.98 -1.46 -26.69
C LEU A 35 -11.46 -1.80 -26.60
N THR A 36 -12.00 -2.47 -27.62
CA THR A 36 -13.27 -3.19 -27.54
C THR A 36 -13.11 -4.47 -26.72
N GLY A 37 -12.46 -4.36 -25.56
CA GLY A 37 -12.61 -5.29 -24.47
C GLY A 37 -13.70 -4.69 -23.59
N THR A 38 -14.84 -5.34 -23.47
CA THR A 38 -15.85 -4.99 -22.47
C THR A 38 -15.18 -5.04 -21.11
N ALA A 39 -14.72 -3.88 -20.62
CA ALA A 39 -14.40 -3.72 -19.21
C ALA A 39 -15.67 -4.15 -18.47
N ALA A 40 -15.60 -5.30 -17.78
CA ALA A 40 -16.70 -5.70 -16.91
C ALA A 40 -16.85 -4.57 -15.90
N LYS A 41 -17.88 -3.74 -16.06
CA LYS A 41 -18.26 -2.76 -15.04
C LYS A 41 -18.41 -3.53 -13.75
N ALA A 42 -17.65 -3.17 -12.73
CA ALA A 42 -17.98 -3.63 -11.39
C ALA A 42 -19.44 -3.29 -11.16
N ALA A 43 -20.25 -4.31 -10.95
CA ALA A 43 -21.65 -4.07 -10.61
C ALA A 43 -21.63 -3.26 -9.31
N PRO A 44 -22.25 -2.07 -9.26
CA PRO A 44 -22.47 -1.41 -7.99
C PRO A 44 -23.13 -2.42 -7.06
N GLY A 45 -22.72 -2.49 -5.79
CA GLY A 45 -23.51 -3.23 -4.80
C GLY A 45 -24.97 -2.78 -4.90
N ALA A 46 -25.90 -3.62 -4.46
CA ALA A 46 -27.33 -3.39 -4.60
C ALA A 46 -27.79 -2.06 -3.98
N ASN A 47 -27.43 -0.94 -4.34
CA ASN A 47 -27.76 0.45 -3.98
C ASN A 47 -26.60 1.41 -4.33
N GLY A 48 -25.70 1.04 -5.27
CA GLY A 48 -24.56 1.90 -5.67
C GLY A 48 -23.46 2.02 -4.61
N VAL A 49 -23.43 1.19 -3.58
CA VAL A 49 -22.40 1.18 -2.53
C VAL A 49 -21.07 0.73 -3.13
N LEU A 50 -20.02 1.55 -3.04
CA LEU A 50 -18.69 1.23 -3.55
C LEU A 50 -17.84 0.45 -2.56
N ILE A 51 -18.00 0.67 -1.25
CA ILE A 51 -17.30 -0.06 -0.19
C ILE A 51 -18.33 -0.81 0.68
N PRO A 52 -18.60 -2.09 0.38
CA PRO A 52 -19.54 -2.88 1.17
C PRO A 52 -19.10 -3.04 2.62
N ALA A 53 -20.05 -3.19 3.56
CA ALA A 53 -19.76 -3.28 4.99
C ALA A 53 -18.67 -4.31 5.36
N PRO A 54 -18.64 -5.54 4.80
CA PRO A 54 -17.60 -6.52 5.11
C PRO A 54 -16.19 -6.12 4.67
N ARG A 55 -16.06 -5.08 3.82
CA ARG A 55 -14.79 -4.62 3.25
C ARG A 55 -14.31 -3.28 3.80
N ARG A 56 -15.01 -2.71 4.77
CA ARG A 56 -14.57 -1.47 5.42
C ARG A 56 -13.51 -1.82 6.44
N GLY A 57 -12.26 -1.49 6.09
CA GLY A 57 -11.09 -1.78 6.86
C GLY A 57 -10.41 -0.54 7.43
N ILE A 58 -9.51 -0.77 8.36
CA ILE A 58 -8.64 0.24 8.96
C ILE A 58 -7.27 -0.36 9.25
N ILE A 59 -6.20 0.40 8.96
CA ILE A 59 -4.88 0.08 9.49
C ILE A 59 -4.69 0.68 10.89
N LEU A 60 -4.15 -0.11 11.81
CA LEU A 60 -3.97 0.30 13.21
C LEU A 60 -2.90 1.36 13.42
N TYR A 61 -2.08 1.66 12.40
CA TYR A 61 -1.18 2.82 12.43
C TYR A 61 -1.95 4.14 12.67
N THR A 62 -3.14 4.23 12.13
CA THR A 62 -4.03 5.40 12.29
C THR A 62 -4.40 5.65 13.75
N VAL A 63 -4.60 4.59 14.53
CA VAL A 63 -4.98 4.64 15.95
C VAL A 63 -3.85 4.17 16.88
N ARG A 64 -2.58 4.30 16.40
CA ARG A 64 -1.37 3.86 17.14
C ARG A 64 -1.21 4.52 18.51
N ASP A 65 -1.72 5.74 18.66
CA ASP A 65 -1.76 6.44 19.95
C ASP A 65 -2.66 5.70 20.96
N ALA A 66 -3.80 5.17 20.52
CA ALA A 66 -4.68 4.37 21.37
C ALA A 66 -4.09 2.99 21.67
N VAL A 67 -3.50 2.31 20.67
CA VAL A 67 -2.82 1.01 20.88
C VAL A 67 -1.62 1.15 21.84
N GLY A 68 -0.85 2.23 21.72
CA GLY A 68 0.32 2.50 22.58
C GLY A 68 0.00 3.17 23.91
N ARG A 69 -1.26 3.47 24.21
CA ARG A 69 -1.67 4.20 25.41
C ARG A 69 -1.65 3.30 26.64
N ASP A 70 -1.26 3.88 27.79
CA ASP A 70 -1.31 3.19 29.07
C ASP A 70 -2.75 3.14 29.63
N PRO A 71 -3.38 1.95 29.74
CA PRO A 71 -4.73 1.81 30.27
C PRO A 71 -4.86 2.18 31.74
N LEU A 72 -3.77 2.21 32.50
CA LEU A 72 -3.80 2.58 33.92
C LEU A 72 -3.91 4.09 34.15
N THR A 73 -3.58 4.88 33.14
CA THR A 73 -3.53 6.36 33.25
C THR A 73 -4.51 7.08 32.34
N SER A 74 -5.28 6.36 31.55
CA SER A 74 -6.19 6.94 30.56
C SER A 74 -7.61 6.35 30.67
N PRO A 75 -8.65 7.17 30.59
CA PRO A 75 -10.04 6.71 30.49
C PRO A 75 -10.46 6.31 29.07
N TYR A 76 -9.59 6.49 28.08
CA TYR A 76 -9.85 6.16 26.67
C TYR A 76 -9.41 4.73 26.38
N ALA A 77 -10.03 4.10 25.36
CA ALA A 77 -9.64 2.78 24.87
C ALA A 77 -8.12 2.69 24.63
N SER A 78 -7.50 1.66 25.19
CA SER A 78 -6.05 1.51 25.29
C SER A 78 -5.60 0.07 25.05
N GLY A 79 -4.58 -0.12 24.22
CA GLY A 79 -4.14 -1.47 23.83
C GLY A 79 -5.05 -2.11 22.78
N PHE A 80 -4.59 -3.24 22.23
CA PHE A 80 -5.29 -3.90 21.12
C PHE A 80 -6.73 -4.29 21.46
N LYS A 81 -6.97 -4.93 22.62
CA LYS A 81 -8.30 -5.46 22.94
C LYS A 81 -9.37 -4.39 22.95
N GLU A 82 -9.13 -3.29 23.66
CA GLU A 82 -10.13 -2.22 23.79
C GLU A 82 -10.27 -1.44 22.48
N VAL A 83 -9.15 -1.18 21.75
CA VAL A 83 -9.17 -0.50 20.45
C VAL A 83 -9.93 -1.34 19.42
N LEU A 84 -9.68 -2.65 19.34
CA LEU A 84 -10.42 -3.54 18.44
C LEU A 84 -11.91 -3.62 18.79
N THR A 85 -12.25 -3.61 20.07
CA THR A 85 -13.65 -3.56 20.55
C THR A 85 -14.33 -2.28 20.06
N GLU A 86 -13.67 -1.15 20.20
CA GLU A 86 -14.18 0.14 19.74
C GLU A 86 -14.37 0.17 18.21
N LEU A 87 -13.36 -0.29 17.45
CA LEU A 87 -13.43 -0.36 15.98
C LEU A 87 -14.54 -1.30 15.48
N SER A 88 -14.72 -2.45 16.14
CA SER A 88 -15.84 -3.37 15.85
C SER A 88 -17.19 -2.72 16.12
N SER A 89 -17.32 -1.95 17.23
CA SER A 89 -18.54 -1.22 17.59
C SER A 89 -18.88 -0.11 16.60
N ILE A 90 -17.87 0.57 16.03
CA ILE A 90 -18.03 1.54 14.95
C ILE A 90 -18.57 0.86 13.68
N GLY A 91 -18.18 -0.39 13.44
CA GLY A 91 -18.65 -1.18 12.32
C GLY A 91 -17.55 -1.71 11.40
N TYR A 92 -16.27 -1.39 11.64
CA TYR A 92 -15.16 -1.98 10.88
C TYR A 92 -15.20 -3.50 10.92
N ARG A 93 -14.76 -4.15 9.87
CA ARG A 93 -14.72 -5.62 9.76
C ARG A 93 -13.36 -6.14 9.35
N GLN A 94 -12.52 -5.31 8.75
CA GLN A 94 -11.17 -5.67 8.34
C GLN A 94 -10.15 -4.82 9.09
N ILE A 95 -9.09 -5.47 9.56
CA ILE A 95 -8.00 -4.86 10.32
C ILE A 95 -6.70 -5.16 9.59
N GLU A 96 -5.91 -4.12 9.38
CA GLU A 96 -4.51 -4.25 9.04
C GLU A 96 -3.67 -3.82 10.22
N PHE A 97 -2.68 -4.64 10.58
CA PHE A 97 -1.77 -4.33 11.66
C PHE A 97 -0.62 -3.45 11.18
N ALA A 98 -0.09 -2.64 12.09
CA ALA A 98 1.16 -1.89 11.92
C ALA A 98 2.16 -2.31 13.00
N GLY A 99 2.54 -3.57 12.98
CA GLY A 99 3.24 -4.25 14.06
C GLY A 99 2.29 -4.81 15.12
N LEU A 100 2.82 -5.63 16.01
CA LEU A 100 2.07 -6.40 17.02
C LEU A 100 2.50 -6.03 18.44
N ARG A 101 2.88 -4.77 18.67
CA ARG A 101 3.28 -4.24 19.97
C ARG A 101 2.27 -3.21 20.47
N GLN A 102 2.05 -3.22 21.80
CA GLN A 102 1.15 -2.30 22.50
C GLN A 102 1.79 -1.85 23.83
N HIS A 103 1.06 -1.05 24.61
CA HIS A 103 1.53 -0.69 25.95
C HIS A 103 1.66 -1.91 26.85
N ALA A 104 2.71 -1.94 27.71
CA ALA A 104 3.02 -3.10 28.55
C ALA A 104 1.91 -3.42 29.59
N ASN A 105 1.17 -2.41 30.02
CA ASN A 105 0.07 -2.56 30.97
C ASN A 105 -1.26 -2.99 30.31
N ALA A 106 -1.31 -3.03 28.98
CA ALA A 106 -2.49 -3.49 28.27
C ALA A 106 -2.63 -5.02 28.39
N GLU A 107 -3.86 -5.50 28.28
CA GLU A 107 -4.16 -6.94 28.35
C GLU A 107 -3.35 -7.71 27.29
N GLY A 108 -2.68 -8.78 27.69
CA GLY A 108 -1.78 -9.57 26.85
C GLY A 108 -0.32 -9.11 26.87
N GLY A 109 0.01 -7.99 27.54
CA GLY A 109 1.36 -7.46 27.65
C GLY A 109 1.87 -6.75 26.38
N ALA A 110 3.17 -6.39 26.36
CA ALA A 110 3.74 -5.50 25.38
C ALA A 110 3.85 -6.07 23.96
N ASP A 111 4.01 -7.38 23.82
CA ASP A 111 4.35 -8.03 22.57
C ASP A 111 3.44 -9.20 22.24
N LEU A 112 2.55 -8.97 21.30
CA LEU A 112 1.64 -10.00 20.75
C LEU A 112 2.19 -10.64 19.47
N GLY A 113 3.42 -10.34 19.09
CA GLY A 113 4.12 -10.94 17.95
C GLY A 113 4.75 -12.30 18.23
N THR A 114 4.40 -12.95 19.33
CA THR A 114 4.76 -14.33 19.65
C THR A 114 3.61 -15.27 19.27
N VAL A 115 3.86 -16.58 19.14
CA VAL A 115 2.80 -17.59 18.90
C VAL A 115 1.67 -17.47 19.91
N ALA A 116 2.01 -17.36 21.22
CA ALA A 116 1.01 -17.22 22.28
C ALA A 116 0.23 -15.90 22.18
N GLY A 117 0.93 -14.78 21.92
CA GLY A 117 0.31 -13.47 21.77
C GLY A 117 -0.58 -13.41 20.53
N ALA A 118 -0.15 -13.97 19.40
CA ALA A 118 -0.95 -14.04 18.18
C ALA A 118 -2.19 -14.92 18.35
N THR A 119 -2.08 -16.02 19.09
CA THR A 119 -3.24 -16.88 19.41
C THR A 119 -4.26 -16.11 20.27
N GLN A 120 -3.81 -15.35 21.25
CA GLN A 120 -4.68 -14.50 22.06
C GLN A 120 -5.34 -13.40 21.22
N LEU A 121 -4.56 -12.75 20.37
CA LEU A 121 -5.05 -11.68 19.48
C LEU A 121 -6.07 -12.23 18.47
N ARG A 122 -5.85 -13.45 17.95
CA ARG A 122 -6.81 -14.16 17.09
C ARG A 122 -8.14 -14.39 17.81
N ALA A 123 -8.10 -14.83 19.05
CA ALA A 123 -9.32 -15.03 19.84
C ALA A 123 -10.13 -13.72 19.99
N TRP A 124 -9.47 -12.60 20.26
CA TRP A 124 -10.15 -11.31 20.33
C TRP A 124 -10.76 -10.89 18.97
N LEU A 125 -10.05 -11.13 17.86
CA LEU A 125 -10.59 -10.84 16.53
C LEU A 125 -11.84 -11.69 16.24
N ASP A 126 -11.84 -12.98 16.61
CA ASP A 126 -12.97 -13.88 16.43
C ASP A 126 -14.18 -13.45 17.27
N ASP A 127 -13.97 -13.14 18.56
CA ASP A 127 -15.03 -12.68 19.47
C ASP A 127 -15.68 -11.37 18.97
N LEU A 128 -14.92 -10.52 18.29
CA LEU A 128 -15.37 -9.22 17.78
C LEU A 128 -15.87 -9.26 16.33
N GLY A 129 -15.79 -10.42 15.66
CA GLY A 129 -16.16 -10.57 14.25
C GLY A 129 -15.29 -9.74 13.30
N LEU A 130 -14.00 -9.60 13.64
CA LEU A 130 -12.99 -8.87 12.85
C LEU A 130 -12.10 -9.86 12.08
N GLN A 131 -11.67 -9.45 10.88
CA GLN A 131 -10.72 -10.18 10.05
C GLN A 131 -9.40 -9.41 9.97
N ALA A 132 -8.28 -10.11 10.20
CA ALA A 132 -6.96 -9.57 9.92
C ALA A 132 -6.65 -9.78 8.43
N GLU A 133 -6.34 -8.70 7.71
CA GLU A 133 -6.02 -8.75 6.28
C GLU A 133 -4.53 -8.76 6.00
N GLY A 134 -3.75 -8.00 6.79
CA GLY A 134 -2.32 -7.87 6.62
C GLY A 134 -1.62 -7.24 7.81
N ASN A 135 -0.31 -7.07 7.67
CA ASN A 135 0.52 -6.38 8.66
C ASN A 135 1.65 -5.61 7.96
N HIS A 136 1.80 -4.35 8.29
CA HIS A 136 3.01 -3.59 8.01
C HIS A 136 4.15 -4.07 8.92
N GLY A 137 4.66 -5.25 8.59
CA GLY A 137 5.84 -5.83 9.21
C GLY A 137 7.13 -5.35 8.54
N SER A 138 8.05 -6.28 8.32
CA SER A 138 9.29 -6.00 7.59
C SER A 138 9.62 -7.11 6.60
N VAL A 139 10.12 -6.72 5.43
CA VAL A 139 10.77 -7.63 4.49
C VAL A 139 12.28 -7.49 4.70
N PRO A 140 13.01 -8.58 5.01
CA PRO A 140 14.44 -8.47 5.31
C PRO A 140 15.23 -7.85 4.16
N SER A 141 16.21 -7.02 4.49
CA SER A 141 17.04 -6.31 3.51
C SER A 141 18.07 -7.21 2.81
N THR A 142 18.33 -8.40 3.37
CA THR A 142 19.27 -9.38 2.84
C THR A 142 18.72 -10.79 2.95
N ILE A 143 19.23 -11.70 2.10
CA ILE A 143 18.87 -13.11 2.11
C ILE A 143 19.95 -13.88 2.87
N THR A 144 19.68 -14.19 4.14
CA THR A 144 20.53 -15.01 5.02
C THR A 144 19.65 -16.02 5.75
N ASP A 145 20.24 -17.12 6.25
CA ASP A 145 19.49 -18.15 6.98
C ASP A 145 18.72 -17.57 8.17
N ALA A 146 19.33 -16.63 8.91
CA ALA A 146 18.69 -15.96 10.04
C ALA A 146 17.49 -15.11 9.61
N ASN A 147 17.63 -14.35 8.52
CA ASN A 147 16.54 -13.53 7.97
C ASN A 147 15.41 -14.39 7.38
N ILE A 148 15.77 -15.50 6.76
CA ILE A 148 14.80 -16.47 6.26
C ILE A 148 13.99 -17.06 7.41
N ALA A 149 14.64 -17.51 8.49
CA ALA A 149 13.97 -18.05 9.66
C ALA A 149 13.06 -17.01 10.36
N ALA A 150 13.51 -15.76 10.47
CA ALA A 150 12.69 -14.68 11.02
C ALA A 150 11.46 -14.38 10.14
N PHE A 151 11.62 -14.42 8.82
CA PHE A 151 10.51 -14.21 7.89
C PHE A 151 9.49 -15.37 7.95
N ASP A 152 9.95 -16.63 8.09
CA ASP A 152 9.06 -17.78 8.28
C ASP A 152 8.26 -17.67 9.57
N THR A 153 8.90 -17.23 10.67
CA THR A 153 8.19 -16.96 11.93
C THR A 153 7.13 -15.88 11.73
N ALA A 154 7.43 -14.82 10.99
CA ALA A 154 6.43 -13.79 10.68
C ALA A 154 5.26 -14.33 9.83
N CYS A 155 5.54 -15.24 8.89
CA CYS A 155 4.49 -15.94 8.13
C CYS A 155 3.63 -16.86 9.02
N GLU A 156 4.24 -17.56 9.98
CA GLU A 156 3.51 -18.37 10.97
C GLU A 156 2.56 -17.51 11.80
N ILE A 157 3.04 -16.39 12.33
CA ILE A 157 2.22 -15.42 13.07
C ILE A 157 1.06 -14.89 12.22
N ALA A 158 1.32 -14.54 10.95
CA ALA A 158 0.29 -14.10 10.02
C ALA A 158 -0.79 -15.18 9.81
N ASN A 159 -0.40 -16.44 9.69
CA ASN A 159 -1.33 -17.56 9.54
C ASN A 159 -2.17 -17.80 10.83
N ILE A 160 -1.58 -17.69 12.01
CA ILE A 160 -2.32 -17.77 13.29
C ILE A 160 -3.38 -16.66 13.35
N LEU A 161 -3.04 -15.45 12.90
CA LEU A 161 -3.96 -14.30 12.85
C LEU A 161 -5.00 -14.42 11.72
N GLY A 162 -4.85 -15.39 10.81
CA GLY A 162 -5.76 -15.59 9.69
C GLY A 162 -5.59 -14.56 8.57
N MET A 163 -4.41 -13.93 8.47
CA MET A 163 -4.09 -12.96 7.42
C MET A 163 -3.96 -13.64 6.06
N GLY A 164 -4.38 -12.93 5.01
CA GLY A 164 -4.11 -13.33 3.61
C GLY A 164 -2.84 -12.71 3.05
N HIS A 165 -2.30 -11.69 3.75
CA HIS A 165 -1.22 -10.86 3.24
C HIS A 165 -0.16 -10.61 4.32
N ILE A 166 1.10 -10.48 3.90
CA ILE A 166 2.22 -10.06 4.73
C ILE A 166 3.06 -9.05 3.94
N GLY A 167 3.56 -8.00 4.58
CA GLY A 167 4.29 -6.99 3.83
C GLY A 167 4.94 -5.93 4.69
N THR A 168 5.10 -4.75 4.12
CA THR A 168 5.74 -3.61 4.78
C THR A 168 5.05 -2.30 4.38
N GLY A 169 5.02 -1.35 5.32
CA GLY A 169 4.59 0.02 5.10
C GLY A 169 5.62 0.93 4.41
N SER A 170 6.64 0.35 3.79
CA SER A 170 7.72 1.10 3.15
C SER A 170 7.91 0.67 1.71
N ASP A 171 8.40 1.59 0.89
CA ASP A 171 8.84 1.28 -0.48
C ASP A 171 9.94 0.22 -0.48
N PRO A 172 10.07 -0.59 -1.55
CA PRO A 172 11.11 -1.63 -1.67
C PRO A 172 12.53 -1.10 -1.53
N THR A 173 12.75 0.14 -1.96
CA THR A 173 13.97 0.95 -1.76
C THR A 173 13.65 2.43 -1.96
N SER A 174 14.40 3.31 -1.31
CA SER A 174 14.32 4.77 -1.51
C SER A 174 15.23 5.28 -2.63
N SER A 175 16.03 4.41 -3.25
CA SER A 175 17.01 4.77 -4.29
C SER A 175 16.35 5.36 -5.54
N ALA A 176 17.11 6.22 -6.24
CA ALA A 176 16.70 6.72 -7.56
C ALA A 176 17.26 5.87 -8.73
N TYR A 177 18.07 4.85 -8.49
CA TYR A 177 18.87 4.16 -9.49
C TYR A 177 18.36 2.77 -9.81
N VAL A 178 18.42 2.40 -11.09
CA VAL A 178 17.91 1.13 -11.64
C VAL A 178 18.45 -0.09 -10.90
N ALA A 179 19.78 -0.17 -10.69
CA ALA A 179 20.41 -1.34 -10.07
C ALA A 179 19.87 -1.64 -8.65
N ASP A 180 19.54 -0.59 -7.89
CA ASP A 180 19.01 -0.74 -6.53
C ASP A 180 17.56 -1.27 -6.55
N TRP A 181 16.77 -0.87 -7.56
CA TRP A 181 15.41 -1.37 -7.76
C TRP A 181 15.40 -2.81 -8.31
N GLU A 182 16.34 -3.18 -9.17
CA GLU A 182 16.52 -4.55 -9.64
C GLU A 182 16.96 -5.48 -8.49
N ALA A 183 17.88 -5.03 -7.64
CA ALA A 183 18.28 -5.77 -6.45
C ALA A 183 17.10 -5.92 -5.46
N ALA A 184 16.30 -4.87 -5.29
CA ALA A 184 15.08 -4.94 -4.50
C ALA A 184 14.06 -5.92 -5.12
N ALA A 185 13.83 -5.88 -6.43
CA ALA A 185 12.90 -6.77 -7.13
C ALA A 185 13.30 -8.25 -6.95
N ALA A 186 14.57 -8.60 -7.14
CA ALA A 186 15.06 -9.96 -6.94
C ALA A 186 14.86 -10.45 -5.51
N ARG A 187 15.10 -9.58 -4.51
CA ARG A 187 14.88 -9.88 -3.09
C ARG A 187 13.39 -10.08 -2.79
N TRP A 188 12.53 -9.24 -3.36
CA TRP A 188 11.08 -9.33 -3.18
C TRP A 188 10.49 -10.57 -3.83
N ASP A 189 10.98 -10.98 -5.01
CA ASP A 189 10.58 -12.24 -5.63
C ASP A 189 10.96 -13.44 -4.74
N PHE A 190 12.17 -13.44 -4.15
CA PHE A 190 12.59 -14.49 -3.23
C PHE A 190 11.67 -14.61 -2.01
N TYR A 191 11.40 -13.50 -1.30
CA TYR A 191 10.53 -13.53 -0.13
C TYR A 191 9.05 -13.69 -0.51
N GLY A 192 8.63 -13.23 -1.68
CA GLY A 192 7.29 -13.43 -2.21
C GLY A 192 6.99 -14.88 -2.54
N GLU A 193 7.93 -15.58 -3.19
CA GLU A 193 7.83 -17.03 -3.38
C GLU A 193 7.77 -17.77 -2.04
N ARG A 194 8.56 -17.31 -1.06
CA ARG A 194 8.56 -17.91 0.28
C ARG A 194 7.23 -17.68 1.00
N ALA A 195 6.68 -16.47 1.00
CA ALA A 195 5.35 -16.18 1.54
C ALA A 195 4.27 -17.04 0.90
N SER A 196 4.34 -17.27 -0.42
CA SER A 196 3.37 -18.10 -1.14
C SER A 196 3.37 -19.57 -0.70
N ARG A 197 4.51 -20.11 -0.24
CA ARG A 197 4.60 -21.45 0.37
C ARG A 197 3.86 -21.56 1.70
N HIS A 198 3.68 -20.44 2.39
CA HIS A 198 2.85 -20.32 3.60
C HIS A 198 1.40 -19.96 3.28
N GLY A 199 1.01 -19.87 1.99
CA GLY A 199 -0.33 -19.47 1.57
C GLY A 199 -0.59 -17.97 1.63
N LEU A 200 0.45 -17.14 1.81
CA LEU A 200 0.37 -15.69 1.96
C LEU A 200 0.80 -14.97 0.69
N LYS A 201 0.29 -13.75 0.51
CA LYS A 201 0.72 -12.81 -0.52
C LYS A 201 1.65 -11.78 0.09
N LEU A 202 2.86 -11.63 -0.49
CA LEU A 202 3.77 -10.58 -0.07
C LEU A 202 3.40 -9.26 -0.75
N TYR A 203 3.22 -8.18 0.01
CA TYR A 203 2.90 -6.87 -0.55
C TYR A 203 3.85 -5.78 -0.05
N THR A 204 4.02 -4.73 -0.86
CA THR A 204 4.65 -3.48 -0.46
C THR A 204 3.63 -2.34 -0.53
N HIS A 205 3.61 -1.53 0.52
CA HIS A 205 2.98 -0.21 0.51
C HIS A 205 3.91 0.80 -0.14
N ASN A 206 3.38 1.92 -0.60
CA ASN A 206 4.15 2.95 -1.27
C ASN A 206 3.84 4.37 -0.77
N HIS A 207 4.85 5.23 -0.85
CA HIS A 207 4.73 6.68 -0.72
C HIS A 207 4.93 7.36 -2.08
N ASP A 208 4.80 8.70 -2.11
CA ASP A 208 4.91 9.48 -3.35
C ASP A 208 6.23 9.25 -4.09
N ILE A 209 7.33 9.02 -3.36
CA ILE A 209 8.66 8.86 -3.94
C ILE A 209 8.78 7.64 -4.84
N ALA A 210 8.00 6.57 -4.61
CA ALA A 210 7.97 5.39 -5.47
C ALA A 210 7.44 5.69 -6.88
N TYR A 211 6.65 6.73 -7.02
CA TYR A 211 6.13 7.20 -8.30
C TYR A 211 7.00 8.28 -8.97
N SER A 212 8.14 8.68 -8.36
CA SER A 212 9.13 9.53 -9.02
C SER A 212 9.89 8.74 -10.08
N PHE A 213 10.74 9.43 -10.84
CA PHE A 213 11.44 8.82 -11.96
C PHE A 213 12.79 8.22 -11.57
N LEU A 214 13.16 7.12 -12.24
CA LEU A 214 14.49 6.54 -12.14
C LEU A 214 15.51 7.48 -12.82
N LEU A 215 16.70 7.53 -12.25
CA LEU A 215 17.87 8.11 -12.91
C LEU A 215 18.61 6.97 -13.62
N ASP A 216 18.44 6.90 -14.93
CA ASP A 216 18.90 5.79 -15.78
C ASP A 216 19.64 6.25 -17.03
N SER A 217 19.86 7.57 -17.18
CA SER A 217 20.42 8.16 -18.39
C SER A 217 21.15 9.48 -18.16
N GLY A 218 21.70 10.07 -19.23
CA GLY A 218 22.39 11.36 -19.23
C GLY A 218 23.81 11.27 -18.69
N PRO A 219 24.45 12.43 -18.41
CA PRO A 219 25.81 12.49 -17.89
C PRO A 219 25.87 11.87 -16.50
N LEU A 220 27.04 11.29 -16.19
CA LEU A 220 27.31 10.73 -14.88
C LEU A 220 27.74 11.85 -13.91
N ASP A 221 27.34 11.70 -12.65
CA ASP A 221 27.83 12.52 -11.55
C ASP A 221 29.25 12.12 -11.11
N ALA A 222 29.77 12.79 -10.08
CA ALA A 222 31.11 12.51 -9.53
C ALA A 222 31.26 11.10 -8.95
N THR A 223 30.17 10.40 -8.70
CA THR A 223 30.16 9.01 -8.20
C THR A 223 29.94 7.98 -9.31
N GLY A 224 29.86 8.43 -10.57
CA GLY A 224 29.63 7.56 -11.73
C GLY A 224 28.19 7.16 -11.93
N ARG A 225 27.21 7.87 -11.34
CA ARG A 225 25.79 7.57 -11.45
C ARG A 225 25.07 8.50 -12.43
N PRO A 226 24.06 8.01 -13.17
CA PRO A 226 23.31 8.83 -14.11
C PRO A 226 22.49 9.93 -13.39
N THR A 227 22.34 11.08 -14.06
CA THR A 227 21.70 12.28 -13.49
C THR A 227 20.37 12.65 -14.17
N ARG A 228 19.95 11.90 -15.17
CA ARG A 228 18.73 12.13 -15.96
C ARG A 228 17.88 10.88 -16.06
N SER A 229 16.70 11.02 -16.61
CA SER A 229 15.72 9.94 -16.69
C SER A 229 15.26 9.69 -18.13
N SER A 230 15.03 8.42 -18.47
CA SER A 230 14.29 8.04 -19.68
C SER A 230 12.75 8.17 -19.52
N GLY A 231 12.27 8.59 -18.35
CA GLY A 231 10.86 8.75 -18.05
C GLY A 231 10.20 7.53 -17.40
N ILE A 232 10.98 6.54 -17.00
CA ILE A 232 10.47 5.34 -16.29
C ILE A 232 10.31 5.67 -14.79
N ARG A 233 9.14 5.37 -14.23
CA ARG A 233 8.90 5.53 -12.79
C ARG A 233 9.44 4.35 -12.00
N ARG A 234 9.90 4.61 -10.79
CA ARG A 234 10.55 3.62 -9.91
C ARG A 234 9.66 2.39 -9.67
N LEU A 235 8.42 2.60 -9.25
CA LEU A 235 7.49 1.52 -8.95
C LEU A 235 7.05 0.77 -10.22
N GLU A 236 6.93 1.44 -11.36
CA GLU A 236 6.64 0.79 -12.65
C GLU A 236 7.79 -0.15 -13.06
N HIS A 237 9.04 0.28 -12.84
CA HIS A 237 10.21 -0.57 -13.04
C HIS A 237 10.20 -1.79 -12.10
N PHE A 238 9.90 -1.58 -10.82
CA PHE A 238 9.77 -2.66 -9.85
C PHE A 238 8.70 -3.68 -10.26
N LEU A 239 7.51 -3.20 -10.66
CA LEU A 239 6.44 -4.04 -11.16
C LEU A 239 6.83 -4.86 -12.39
N ALA A 240 7.61 -4.27 -13.29
CA ALA A 240 8.09 -4.93 -14.50
C ALA A 240 9.14 -6.02 -14.21
N ASN A 241 9.84 -5.93 -13.07
CA ASN A 241 10.93 -6.82 -12.70
C ASN A 241 10.58 -7.79 -11.56
N THR A 242 9.32 -7.84 -11.11
CA THR A 242 8.85 -8.78 -10.09
C THR A 242 7.80 -9.75 -10.65
N ASP A 243 7.78 -10.98 -10.11
CA ASP A 243 6.79 -11.98 -10.49
C ASP A 243 5.39 -11.61 -9.94
N PRO A 244 4.39 -11.40 -10.83
CA PRO A 244 3.03 -11.04 -10.40
C PRO A 244 2.31 -12.14 -9.59
N LYS A 245 2.87 -13.34 -9.49
CA LYS A 245 2.33 -14.42 -8.67
C LYS A 245 2.78 -14.34 -7.22
N HIS A 246 3.86 -13.62 -6.95
CA HIS A 246 4.53 -13.62 -5.66
C HIS A 246 4.57 -12.25 -5.01
N VAL A 247 4.64 -11.16 -5.80
CA VAL A 247 4.77 -9.79 -5.30
C VAL A 247 3.51 -8.99 -5.62
N TYR A 248 2.91 -8.44 -4.61
CA TYR A 248 1.70 -7.63 -4.66
C TYR A 248 1.96 -6.22 -4.16
N LEU A 249 0.97 -5.37 -4.25
CA LEU A 249 1.05 -3.96 -3.90
C LEU A 249 -0.16 -3.55 -3.09
N GLU A 250 0.07 -2.66 -2.17
CA GLU A 250 -0.94 -1.87 -1.50
C GLU A 250 -0.76 -0.42 -1.93
N MET A 251 -1.62 0.07 -2.83
CA MET A 251 -1.54 1.47 -3.21
C MET A 251 -2.10 2.35 -2.10
N ASP A 252 -1.26 3.24 -1.59
CA ASP A 252 -1.75 4.40 -0.86
C ASP A 252 -2.26 5.43 -1.86
N ILE A 253 -3.58 5.64 -1.85
CA ILE A 253 -4.25 6.48 -2.84
C ILE A 253 -3.91 7.95 -2.63
N TYR A 254 -3.76 8.41 -1.38
CA TYR A 254 -3.33 9.78 -1.07
C TYR A 254 -1.90 10.03 -1.57
N TRP A 255 -0.94 9.16 -1.23
CA TRP A 255 0.44 9.32 -1.66
C TRP A 255 0.60 9.22 -3.18
N ALA A 256 -0.27 8.45 -3.85
CA ALA A 256 -0.33 8.43 -5.32
C ALA A 256 -0.81 9.77 -5.90
N HIS A 257 -1.77 10.45 -5.25
CA HIS A 257 -2.20 11.80 -5.64
C HIS A 257 -1.15 12.88 -5.29
N VAL A 258 -0.46 12.74 -4.17
CA VAL A 258 0.73 13.57 -3.86
C VAL A 258 1.80 13.41 -4.95
N ALA A 259 2.06 12.19 -5.41
CA ALA A 259 2.98 11.94 -6.51
C ALA A 259 2.52 12.59 -7.83
N GLN A 260 1.23 12.54 -8.12
CA GLN A 260 0.64 13.24 -9.26
C GLN A 260 0.86 14.75 -9.20
N TYR A 261 0.93 15.32 -8.01
CA TYR A 261 1.25 16.74 -7.78
C TYR A 261 2.75 17.02 -7.85
N LYS A 262 3.59 16.23 -7.17
CA LYS A 262 5.04 16.49 -7.00
C LYS A 262 5.90 16.02 -8.18
N HIS A 263 5.61 14.85 -8.74
CA HIS A 263 6.48 14.17 -9.71
C HIS A 263 5.90 14.22 -11.12
N ARG A 264 5.62 15.46 -11.59
CA ARG A 264 5.03 15.75 -12.90
C ARG A 264 6.02 15.87 -14.03
N THR A 265 7.29 16.13 -13.71
CA THR A 265 8.33 16.40 -14.70
C THR A 265 9.59 15.62 -14.41
N PHE A 266 10.36 15.36 -15.44
CA PHE A 266 11.71 14.82 -15.33
C PHE A 266 12.63 15.48 -16.34
N THR A 267 13.95 15.40 -16.12
CA THR A 267 14.96 15.82 -17.09
C THR A 267 15.27 14.65 -18.01
N ALA A 268 14.94 14.81 -19.29
CA ALA A 268 15.17 13.80 -20.32
C ALA A 268 16.67 13.62 -20.65
N PRO A 269 17.08 12.55 -21.36
CA PRO A 269 18.47 12.27 -21.70
C PRO A 269 19.18 13.42 -22.43
N ASP A 270 18.48 14.21 -23.25
CA ASP A 270 18.98 15.38 -23.96
C ASP A 270 19.06 16.65 -23.08
N GLY A 271 18.58 16.60 -21.85
CA GLY A 271 18.57 17.72 -20.91
C GLY A 271 17.30 18.55 -20.94
N SER A 272 16.35 18.26 -21.79
CA SER A 272 15.04 18.93 -21.82
C SER A 272 14.18 18.52 -20.60
N THR A 273 13.25 19.40 -20.21
CA THR A 273 12.24 19.06 -19.20
C THR A 273 11.00 18.49 -19.87
N VAL A 274 10.63 17.27 -19.49
CA VAL A 274 9.46 16.57 -20.03
C VAL A 274 8.36 16.48 -18.97
N GLN A 275 7.11 16.76 -19.38
CA GLN A 275 5.94 16.59 -18.56
C GLN A 275 5.42 15.14 -18.64
N SER A 276 5.16 14.53 -17.50
CA SER A 276 4.58 13.19 -17.39
C SER A 276 3.72 13.11 -16.13
N VAL A 277 2.43 13.33 -16.27
CA VAL A 277 1.49 13.29 -15.15
C VAL A 277 1.13 11.84 -14.83
N PHE A 278 1.29 11.44 -13.58
CA PHE A 278 0.94 10.11 -13.10
C PHE A 278 -0.57 9.90 -13.07
N ASP A 279 -1.02 8.70 -13.45
CA ASP A 279 -2.43 8.29 -13.40
C ASP A 279 -2.60 7.08 -12.46
N PRO A 280 -2.91 7.32 -11.16
CA PRO A 280 -3.01 6.25 -10.18
C PRO A 280 -4.03 5.17 -10.55
N ALA A 281 -5.23 5.59 -10.94
CA ALA A 281 -6.30 4.65 -11.30
C ALA A 281 -5.98 3.86 -12.58
N GLY A 282 -5.29 4.49 -13.54
CA GLY A 282 -4.83 3.82 -14.76
C GLY A 282 -3.80 2.73 -14.48
N LEU A 283 -2.84 2.99 -13.59
CA LEU A 283 -1.84 1.99 -13.19
C LEU A 283 -2.50 0.76 -12.55
N VAL A 284 -3.41 0.97 -11.60
CA VAL A 284 -4.14 -0.14 -10.96
C VAL A 284 -5.02 -0.88 -11.96
N ALA A 285 -5.76 -0.17 -12.83
CA ALA A 285 -6.64 -0.78 -13.82
C ALA A 285 -5.89 -1.69 -14.81
N ALA A 286 -4.64 -1.35 -15.14
CA ALA A 286 -3.78 -2.16 -16.01
C ALA A 286 -3.32 -3.47 -15.34
N GLN A 287 -3.27 -3.53 -14.00
CA GLN A 287 -2.70 -4.64 -13.23
C GLN A 287 -3.53 -4.94 -11.96
N THR A 288 -4.86 -4.97 -12.06
CA THR A 288 -5.79 -5.04 -10.92
C THR A 288 -5.50 -6.18 -9.94
N THR A 289 -5.02 -7.32 -10.43
CA THR A 289 -4.72 -8.51 -9.60
C THR A 289 -3.49 -8.34 -8.70
N ARG A 290 -2.63 -7.33 -9.00
CA ARG A 290 -1.44 -7.00 -8.21
C ARG A 290 -1.77 -6.11 -7.00
N TYR A 291 -3.00 -5.58 -6.89
CA TYR A 291 -3.41 -4.61 -5.86
C TYR A 291 -4.54 -5.17 -4.98
N PRO A 292 -4.28 -6.14 -4.09
CA PRO A 292 -5.31 -6.68 -3.20
C PRO A 292 -5.78 -5.70 -2.14
N LEU A 293 -4.91 -4.77 -1.73
CA LEU A 293 -5.13 -3.79 -0.68
C LEU A 293 -4.98 -2.37 -1.21
N PHE A 294 -5.66 -1.43 -0.59
CA PHE A 294 -5.47 0.01 -0.75
C PHE A 294 -5.44 0.68 0.61
N HIS A 295 -4.57 1.68 0.78
CA HIS A 295 -4.79 2.68 1.80
C HIS A 295 -5.73 3.76 1.27
N ALA A 296 -6.94 3.79 1.86
CA ALA A 296 -7.95 4.80 1.61
C ALA A 296 -7.67 6.02 2.51
N LYS A 297 -6.60 6.74 2.21
CA LYS A 297 -6.14 7.94 2.90
C LYS A 297 -6.57 9.16 2.09
N ASP A 298 -7.22 10.14 2.73
CA ASP A 298 -7.80 11.31 2.06
C ASP A 298 -7.08 12.60 2.46
N GLY A 299 -7.29 13.66 1.71
CA GLY A 299 -6.72 14.95 1.99
C GLY A 299 -7.30 16.09 1.16
N VAL A 300 -7.34 17.26 1.78
CA VAL A 300 -7.75 18.52 1.18
C VAL A 300 -6.58 19.10 0.38
N LYS A 301 -6.83 19.57 -0.83
CA LYS A 301 -5.83 20.24 -1.66
C LYS A 301 -5.36 21.53 -1.00
N ASP A 302 -4.07 21.65 -0.83
CA ASP A 302 -3.41 22.85 -0.33
C ASP A 302 -2.05 23.03 -1.01
N THR A 303 -2.00 23.88 -2.03
CA THR A 303 -0.79 24.14 -2.80
C THR A 303 0.27 24.93 -2.03
N THR A 304 -0.03 25.39 -0.81
CA THR A 304 0.97 26.00 0.08
C THR A 304 1.81 24.93 0.79
N GLN A 305 1.34 23.70 0.82
CA GLN A 305 2.04 22.56 1.40
C GLN A 305 2.94 21.89 0.36
N ALA A 306 4.09 21.38 0.82
CA ALA A 306 5.05 20.69 -0.04
C ALA A 306 4.45 19.47 -0.77
N ASN A 307 3.50 18.80 -0.14
CA ASN A 307 2.78 17.65 -0.70
C ASN A 307 1.57 18.03 -1.58
N GLY A 308 1.18 19.30 -1.62
CA GLY A 308 0.00 19.77 -2.33
C GLY A 308 -1.33 19.39 -1.67
N TYR A 309 -1.29 18.75 -0.49
CA TYR A 309 -2.44 18.26 0.26
C TYR A 309 -2.18 18.33 1.76
N VAL A 310 -3.25 18.46 2.55
CA VAL A 310 -3.30 18.23 4.01
C VAL A 310 -4.21 17.03 4.25
N MET A 311 -3.76 16.06 5.05
CA MET A 311 -4.56 14.87 5.37
C MET A 311 -5.83 15.22 6.11
N ALA A 312 -6.92 14.54 5.77
CA ALA A 312 -8.23 14.67 6.36
C ALA A 312 -8.88 13.29 6.60
N PRO A 313 -9.90 13.18 7.46
CA PRO A 313 -10.71 11.98 7.53
C PRO A 313 -11.27 11.60 6.15
N PHE A 314 -11.43 10.30 5.90
CA PHE A 314 -11.96 9.82 4.63
C PHE A 314 -13.31 10.46 4.29
N GLY A 315 -13.44 10.99 3.07
CA GLY A 315 -14.62 11.66 2.56
C GLY A 315 -14.73 13.14 2.94
N GLU A 316 -13.77 13.68 3.68
CA GLU A 316 -13.64 15.12 3.96
C GLU A 316 -12.56 15.80 3.12
N GLY A 317 -11.83 15.02 2.30
CA GLY A 317 -10.83 15.51 1.37
C GLY A 317 -11.35 15.75 -0.04
N ASP A 318 -10.42 16.03 -0.95
CA ASP A 318 -10.68 16.35 -2.36
C ASP A 318 -10.36 15.18 -3.31
N ILE A 319 -9.99 14.00 -2.80
CA ILE A 319 -9.69 12.83 -3.63
C ILE A 319 -10.99 12.20 -4.09
N ASP A 320 -11.20 12.10 -5.41
CA ASP A 320 -12.41 11.49 -5.98
C ASP A 320 -12.36 9.95 -5.92
N TYR A 321 -12.65 9.42 -4.73
CA TYR A 321 -12.74 7.98 -4.49
C TYR A 321 -13.83 7.30 -5.31
N SER A 322 -14.91 7.99 -5.61
CA SER A 322 -16.00 7.44 -6.43
C SER A 322 -15.50 7.13 -7.84
N THR A 323 -14.83 8.08 -8.48
CA THR A 323 -14.24 7.87 -9.81
C THR A 323 -13.08 6.88 -9.76
N PHE A 324 -12.20 6.94 -8.75
CA PHE A 324 -11.09 6.01 -8.61
C PHE A 324 -11.59 4.56 -8.52
N LEU A 325 -12.48 4.24 -7.57
CA LEU A 325 -12.97 2.87 -7.35
C LEU A 325 -13.76 2.33 -8.54
N ARG A 326 -14.53 3.18 -9.23
CA ARG A 326 -15.21 2.76 -10.48
C ARG A 326 -14.22 2.43 -11.58
N ARG A 327 -13.17 3.23 -11.73
CA ARG A 327 -12.19 3.07 -12.80
C ARG A 327 -11.28 1.86 -12.61
N VAL A 328 -10.88 1.56 -11.40
CA VAL A 328 -10.06 0.37 -11.13
C VAL A 328 -10.84 -0.94 -11.28
N GLY A 329 -12.15 -0.86 -11.42
CA GLY A 329 -13.01 -2.00 -11.71
C GLY A 329 -12.95 -3.01 -10.59
N ALA A 330 -13.60 -2.70 -9.48
CA ALA A 330 -13.61 -3.58 -8.31
C ALA A 330 -14.19 -4.95 -8.67
N LYS A 331 -13.38 -5.84 -9.22
CA LYS A 331 -13.70 -7.28 -9.37
C LYS A 331 -13.80 -7.97 -8.00
N GLY A 332 -14.07 -7.17 -6.97
CA GLY A 332 -14.31 -7.67 -5.66
C GLY A 332 -13.06 -8.08 -4.88
N SER A 333 -11.86 -7.72 -5.33
CA SER A 333 -10.59 -8.19 -4.78
C SER A 333 -9.76 -7.12 -4.07
N HIS A 334 -10.27 -5.89 -3.95
CA HIS A 334 -9.57 -4.80 -3.27
C HIS A 334 -10.19 -4.57 -1.89
N ASN A 335 -9.34 -4.51 -0.87
CA ASN A 335 -9.75 -4.18 0.50
C ASN A 335 -9.21 -2.79 0.84
N PRO A 336 -10.06 -1.74 0.87
CA PRO A 336 -9.65 -0.41 1.28
C PRO A 336 -9.52 -0.35 2.80
N MET A 337 -8.30 -0.11 3.28
CA MET A 337 -7.99 0.17 4.67
C MET A 337 -7.91 1.68 4.86
N TRP A 338 -8.78 2.24 5.71
CA TRP A 338 -8.64 3.66 6.02
C TRP A 338 -7.35 3.91 6.80
N GLU A 339 -6.62 4.92 6.36
CA GLU A 339 -5.43 5.44 7.04
C GLU A 339 -5.43 6.96 7.08
N GLN A 340 -4.91 7.51 8.19
CA GLN A 340 -4.57 8.92 8.33
C GLN A 340 -3.41 9.08 9.29
N ASP A 341 -2.21 9.43 8.78
CA ASP A 341 -1.00 9.54 9.60
C ASP A 341 -1.12 10.61 10.69
N THR A 342 -1.93 11.64 10.44
CA THR A 342 -2.17 12.77 11.35
C THR A 342 -3.39 12.58 12.26
N ALA A 343 -4.01 11.39 12.28
CA ALA A 343 -5.18 11.12 13.12
C ALA A 343 -4.89 11.23 14.64
N PRO A 344 -3.73 10.77 15.17
CA PRO A 344 -3.40 10.94 16.57
C PRO A 344 -3.35 12.41 16.98
N GLY A 345 -4.16 12.78 17.97
CA GLY A 345 -4.25 14.15 18.50
C GLY A 345 -3.24 14.44 19.64
N GLY A 346 -2.41 13.48 20.00
CA GLY A 346 -1.47 13.59 21.12
C GLY A 346 -2.17 13.81 22.47
N SER A 347 -1.45 14.38 23.43
CA SER A 347 -2.01 14.66 24.78
C SER A 347 -3.10 15.73 24.77
N ALA A 348 -3.17 16.58 23.75
CA ALA A 348 -4.17 17.64 23.64
C ALA A 348 -5.55 17.09 23.21
N ALA A 349 -5.58 16.00 22.45
CA ALA A 349 -6.80 15.37 21.95
C ALA A 349 -6.69 13.84 21.92
N PRO A 350 -6.62 13.18 23.09
CA PRO A 350 -6.27 11.76 23.19
C PRO A 350 -7.30 10.79 22.60
N GLY A 351 -8.53 11.23 22.29
CA GLY A 351 -9.57 10.43 21.62
C GLY A 351 -9.69 10.67 20.12
N GLN A 352 -8.92 11.61 19.56
CA GLN A 352 -9.12 12.12 18.20
C GLN A 352 -9.03 11.02 17.13
N SER A 353 -8.07 10.13 17.22
CA SER A 353 -7.87 9.07 16.20
C SER A 353 -9.09 8.15 16.09
N LEU A 354 -9.71 7.77 17.21
CA LEU A 354 -10.93 6.95 17.22
C LEU A 354 -12.17 7.75 16.79
N GLU A 355 -12.23 9.06 17.08
CA GLU A 355 -13.29 9.93 16.54
C GLU A 355 -13.19 10.05 15.02
N PHE A 356 -11.99 10.26 14.48
CA PHE A 356 -11.78 10.26 13.03
C PHE A 356 -12.09 8.90 12.40
N ALA A 357 -11.89 7.79 13.15
CA ALA A 357 -12.31 6.46 12.70
C ALA A 357 -13.83 6.37 12.53
N ARG A 358 -14.63 6.97 13.41
CA ARG A 358 -16.10 7.01 13.28
C ARG A 358 -16.53 7.81 12.05
N VAL A 359 -15.96 9.02 11.87
CA VAL A 359 -16.25 9.88 10.73
C VAL A 359 -15.91 9.17 9.42
N SER A 360 -14.69 8.64 9.33
CA SER A 360 -14.22 7.95 8.11
C SER A 360 -15.05 6.71 7.79
N TYR A 361 -15.43 5.90 8.79
CA TYR A 361 -16.31 4.76 8.59
C TYR A 361 -17.68 5.18 8.03
N ALA A 362 -18.28 6.23 8.58
CA ALA A 362 -19.58 6.74 8.12
C ALA A 362 -19.50 7.21 6.66
N ASN A 363 -18.42 7.91 6.29
CA ASN A 363 -18.18 8.38 4.94
C ASN A 363 -17.89 7.22 3.96
N MET A 364 -17.12 6.20 4.36
CA MET A 364 -16.95 4.97 3.58
C MET A 364 -18.30 4.27 3.34
N ALA A 365 -19.18 4.27 4.34
CA ALA A 365 -20.52 3.67 4.25
C ALA A 365 -21.46 4.49 3.35
N ALA A 366 -21.26 5.78 3.26
CA ALA A 366 -22.05 6.70 2.44
C ALA A 366 -21.57 6.77 0.97
N LEU A 367 -20.35 6.31 0.67
CA LEU A 367 -19.77 6.44 -0.67
C LEU A 367 -20.58 5.67 -1.73
N ARG A 368 -20.96 6.37 -2.80
CA ARG A 368 -21.79 5.84 -3.91
C ARG A 368 -21.09 6.05 -5.26
N GLY A 369 -21.47 5.18 -6.24
CA GLY A 369 -20.93 5.26 -7.59
C GLY A 369 -21.90 4.87 -8.68
#